data_5fa6f9a696ec627c4ac8eeff4043e5a1
#
_entry.id   5fa6f9a696ec627c4ac8eeff4043e5a1
#
_cell.length_a   1.000
_cell.length_b   1.000
_cell.length_c   1.000
_cell.angle_alpha   90.00
_cell.angle_beta   90.00
_cell.angle_gamma   90.00
#
_symmetry.space_group_name_H-M   'P 1'
#
loop_
_entity.id
_entity.type
_entity.pdbx_description
1 polymer ?
#
loop_
_entity_poly.entity_id
_entity_poly.type
_entity_poly.pdbx_seq_one_letter_code
_entity_poly.pdbx_strand_id
1 'polypeptide(L)'
;IMQLTRVIDYLDYLPITTITIDGIEADDTMAYITKQILKTSNIVLMSTDKDFLQLVNHRVSVWSPTKKKMYDPPKVLEDYGIPSHNFAVYRAIDGDKSDNIDGVRGWGLKTIQKKLPLLLEDKILNIDDIINEDEKLKESEELLKRNYMLMQLDEVDISASAKMKILD
;
A
#
# COMPACT_ATOMS: atom_id res chain seq x y z
N ILE A 1 12.59 -8.04 24.16
CA ILE A 1 13.88 -7.49 23.68
C ILE A 1 14.83 -8.65 23.35
N MET A 2 15.20 -9.54 24.32
CA MET A 2 16.16 -10.65 24.08
C MET A 2 15.77 -11.61 22.93
N GLN A 3 14.47 -11.87 22.70
CA GLN A 3 14.03 -12.72 21.58
C GLN A 3 14.22 -12.04 20.22
N LEU A 4 13.96 -10.76 20.15
CA LEU A 4 14.14 -9.99 18.91
C LEU A 4 15.62 -9.91 18.51
N THR A 5 16.51 -9.63 19.47
CA THR A 5 17.96 -9.63 19.24
C THR A 5 18.43 -10.97 18.67
N ARG A 6 17.98 -12.10 19.26
CA ARG A 6 18.32 -13.44 18.75
C ARG A 6 17.79 -13.70 17.34
N VAL A 7 16.60 -13.21 17.01
CA VAL A 7 16.08 -13.34 15.64
C VAL A 7 16.98 -12.59 14.68
N ILE A 8 17.37 -11.36 14.98
CA ILE A 8 18.30 -10.58 14.15
C ILE A 8 19.62 -11.34 13.97
N ASP A 9 20.21 -11.82 15.06
CA ASP A 9 21.45 -12.62 15.02
C ASP A 9 21.31 -13.86 14.10
N TYR A 10 20.15 -14.52 14.10
CA TYR A 10 19.90 -15.68 13.22
C TYR A 10 19.73 -15.29 11.75
N LEU A 11 19.20 -14.10 11.45
CA LEU A 11 19.05 -13.63 10.07
C LEU A 11 20.41 -13.46 9.39
N ASP A 12 21.47 -13.10 10.14
CA ASP A 12 22.84 -12.95 9.62
C ASP A 12 23.44 -14.26 9.11
N TYR A 13 22.91 -15.41 9.53
CA TYR A 13 23.34 -16.74 9.04
C TYR A 13 22.54 -17.24 7.83
N LEU A 14 21.53 -16.48 7.39
CA LEU A 14 20.72 -16.84 6.23
C LEU A 14 21.18 -16.07 4.98
N PRO A 15 20.97 -16.61 3.77
CA PRO A 15 21.28 -15.92 2.53
C PRO A 15 20.23 -14.85 2.21
N ILE A 16 20.07 -13.87 3.12
CA ILE A 16 19.10 -12.77 3.01
C ILE A 16 19.81 -11.44 3.26
N THR A 17 19.22 -10.37 2.76
CA THR A 17 19.62 -9.00 3.09
C THR A 17 18.61 -8.43 4.09
N THR A 18 19.10 -7.96 5.24
CA THR A 18 18.29 -7.25 6.23
C THR A 18 18.52 -5.75 6.07
N ILE A 19 17.45 -4.99 5.88
CA ILE A 19 17.50 -3.54 5.72
C ILE A 19 16.78 -2.90 6.89
N THR A 20 17.47 -2.03 7.63
CA THR A 20 16.91 -1.22 8.71
C THR A 20 17.34 0.22 8.54
N ILE A 21 16.40 1.15 8.46
CA ILE A 21 16.68 2.57 8.26
C ILE A 21 15.94 3.36 9.33
N ASP A 22 16.70 4.08 10.13
CA ASP A 22 16.12 4.90 11.19
C ASP A 22 15.24 6.03 10.63
N GLY A 23 14.04 6.14 11.15
CA GLY A 23 13.09 7.19 10.80
C GLY A 23 12.38 6.99 9.46
N ILE A 24 12.51 5.80 8.85
CA ILE A 24 11.76 5.42 7.64
C ILE A 24 10.93 4.18 7.94
N GLU A 25 9.69 4.17 7.51
CA GLU A 25 8.81 3.01 7.66
C GLU A 25 9.22 1.88 6.71
N ALA A 26 8.93 0.64 7.10
CA ALA A 26 9.34 -0.52 6.31
C ALA A 26 8.61 -0.58 4.96
N ASP A 27 7.35 -0.14 4.91
CA ASP A 27 6.53 -0.10 3.69
C ASP A 27 7.06 0.92 2.67
N ASP A 28 7.50 2.10 3.10
CA ASP A 28 8.20 3.08 2.25
C ASP A 28 9.47 2.48 1.65
N THR A 29 10.27 1.81 2.49
CA THR A 29 11.49 1.13 2.04
C THR A 29 11.17 0.04 1.01
N MET A 30 10.15 -0.80 1.28
CA MET A 30 9.72 -1.85 0.37
C MET A 30 9.16 -1.28 -0.95
N ALA A 31 8.37 -0.20 -0.88
CA ALA A 31 7.86 0.48 -2.06
C ALA A 31 8.99 1.07 -2.91
N TYR A 32 9.98 1.71 -2.28
CA TYR A 32 11.14 2.25 -2.97
C TYR A 32 11.96 1.16 -3.67
N ILE A 33 12.27 0.06 -2.97
CA ILE A 33 13.00 -1.08 -3.55
C ILE A 33 12.23 -1.63 -4.75
N THR A 34 10.93 -1.85 -4.59
CA THR A 34 10.06 -2.43 -5.62
C THR A 34 9.97 -1.56 -6.87
N LYS A 35 9.84 -0.24 -6.68
CA LYS A 35 9.62 0.72 -7.78
C LYS A 35 10.90 1.26 -8.39
N GLN A 36 11.93 1.48 -7.59
CA GLN A 36 13.11 2.22 -8.02
C GLN A 36 14.36 1.34 -8.20
N ILE A 37 14.52 0.29 -7.40
CA ILE A 37 15.70 -0.57 -7.45
C ILE A 37 15.44 -1.80 -8.32
N LEU A 38 14.43 -2.58 -8.01
CA LEU A 38 14.12 -3.84 -8.68
C LEU A 38 13.10 -3.65 -9.83
N LYS A 39 13.37 -2.69 -10.72
CA LYS A 39 12.42 -2.27 -11.79
C LYS A 39 12.07 -3.37 -12.80
N THR A 40 12.95 -4.34 -13.01
CA THR A 40 12.77 -5.40 -14.03
C THR A 40 12.55 -6.78 -13.42
N SER A 41 12.64 -6.91 -12.09
CA SER A 41 12.49 -8.19 -11.40
C SER A 41 11.03 -8.52 -11.15
N ASN A 42 10.71 -9.82 -11.16
CA ASN A 42 9.46 -10.30 -10.58
C ASN A 42 9.60 -10.34 -9.05
N ILE A 43 8.64 -9.76 -8.36
CA ILE A 43 8.70 -9.53 -6.90
C ILE A 43 7.48 -10.17 -6.25
N VAL A 44 7.72 -10.85 -5.13
CA VAL A 44 6.66 -11.28 -4.22
C VAL A 44 6.88 -10.56 -2.88
N LEU A 45 6.01 -9.62 -2.55
CA LEU A 45 5.97 -8.99 -1.25
C LEU A 45 5.22 -9.90 -0.28
N MET A 46 5.80 -10.22 0.87
CA MET A 46 5.14 -11.01 1.91
C MET A 46 4.68 -10.09 3.04
N SER A 47 3.40 -9.80 3.09
CA SER A 47 2.82 -8.91 4.10
C SER A 47 1.35 -9.23 4.37
N THR A 48 0.86 -8.87 5.56
CA THR A 48 -0.56 -8.87 5.91
C THR A 48 -1.22 -7.52 5.67
N ASP A 49 -0.41 -6.49 5.46
CA ASP A 49 -0.86 -5.14 5.22
C ASP A 49 -1.49 -5.03 3.82
N LYS A 50 -2.69 -4.46 3.79
CA LYS A 50 -3.44 -4.27 2.55
C LYS A 50 -2.88 -3.14 1.70
N ASP A 51 -2.14 -2.21 2.29
CA ASP A 51 -1.63 -1.06 1.56
C ASP A 51 -0.63 -1.48 0.47
N PHE A 52 0.05 -2.61 0.65
CA PHE A 52 0.87 -3.19 -0.42
C PHE A 52 0.10 -3.64 -1.67
N LEU A 53 -1.24 -3.79 -1.60
CA LEU A 53 -2.02 -4.18 -2.77
C LEU A 53 -2.04 -3.10 -3.86
N GLN A 54 -1.73 -1.85 -3.52
CA GLN A 54 -1.53 -0.77 -4.49
C GLN A 54 -0.26 -0.95 -5.36
N LEU A 55 0.72 -1.74 -4.89
CA LEU A 55 1.94 -2.04 -5.65
C LEU A 55 1.79 -3.20 -6.62
N VAL A 56 0.69 -3.97 -6.52
CA VAL A 56 0.45 -5.14 -7.35
C VAL A 56 0.30 -4.76 -8.82
N ASN A 57 1.06 -5.43 -9.67
CA ASN A 57 1.03 -5.27 -11.12
C ASN A 57 1.53 -6.55 -11.82
N HIS A 58 1.83 -6.48 -13.13
CA HIS A 58 2.27 -7.65 -13.92
C HIS A 58 3.54 -8.34 -13.40
N ARG A 59 4.38 -7.65 -12.60
CA ARG A 59 5.64 -8.18 -12.03
C ARG A 59 5.68 -8.22 -10.50
N VAL A 60 4.74 -7.57 -9.81
CA VAL A 60 4.68 -7.49 -8.36
C VAL A 60 3.41 -8.17 -7.87
N SER A 61 3.57 -9.13 -6.98
CA SER A 61 2.46 -9.80 -6.29
C SER A 61 2.64 -9.69 -4.77
N VAL A 62 1.55 -9.82 -4.02
CA VAL A 62 1.57 -9.82 -2.56
C VAL A 62 1.11 -11.18 -2.03
N TRP A 63 1.95 -11.83 -1.24
CA TRP A 63 1.58 -13.02 -0.49
C TRP A 63 1.12 -12.63 0.92
N SER A 64 -0.14 -12.93 1.24
CA SER A 64 -0.68 -12.73 2.59
C SER A 64 -0.57 -14.04 3.39
N PRO A 65 0.34 -14.13 4.37
CA PRO A 65 0.55 -15.35 5.13
C PRO A 65 -0.64 -15.71 6.03
N THR A 66 -1.37 -14.72 6.55
CA THR A 66 -2.56 -14.94 7.37
C THR A 66 -3.74 -15.45 6.57
N LYS A 67 -3.95 -14.93 5.36
CA LYS A 67 -5.00 -15.39 4.43
C LYS A 67 -4.58 -16.59 3.60
N LYS A 68 -3.28 -16.95 3.60
CA LYS A 68 -2.68 -17.98 2.73
C LYS A 68 -3.06 -17.78 1.26
N LYS A 69 -2.96 -16.53 0.79
CA LYS A 69 -3.43 -16.11 -0.52
C LYS A 69 -2.38 -15.26 -1.23
N MET A 70 -2.19 -15.53 -2.52
CA MET A 70 -1.41 -14.67 -3.42
C MET A 70 -2.33 -13.66 -4.08
N TYR A 71 -1.95 -12.39 -4.04
CA TYR A 71 -2.61 -11.31 -4.73
C TYR A 71 -1.79 -10.89 -5.94
N ASP A 72 -2.30 -11.18 -7.11
CA ASP A 72 -1.95 -10.61 -8.41
C ASP A 72 -3.07 -9.66 -8.87
N PRO A 73 -2.94 -8.93 -9.99
CA PRO A 73 -3.98 -7.99 -10.43
C PRO A 73 -5.38 -8.61 -10.57
N PRO A 74 -5.57 -9.79 -11.18
CA PRO A 74 -6.86 -10.45 -11.22
C PRO A 74 -7.44 -10.74 -9.84
N LYS A 75 -6.58 -11.16 -8.88
CA LYS A 75 -7.04 -11.53 -7.54
C LYS A 75 -7.40 -10.32 -6.69
N VAL A 76 -6.70 -9.20 -6.86
CA VAL A 76 -7.10 -7.92 -6.23
C VAL A 76 -8.47 -7.49 -6.76
N LEU A 77 -8.66 -7.54 -8.07
CA LEU A 77 -9.93 -7.19 -8.70
C LEU A 77 -11.06 -8.13 -8.28
N GLU A 78 -10.81 -9.44 -8.19
CA GLU A 78 -11.81 -10.42 -7.73
C GLU A 78 -12.27 -10.16 -6.30
N ASP A 79 -11.32 -9.91 -5.37
CA ASP A 79 -11.63 -9.77 -3.95
C ASP A 79 -12.20 -8.38 -3.60
N TYR A 80 -11.80 -7.32 -4.30
CA TYR A 80 -12.16 -5.94 -3.97
C TYR A 80 -13.00 -5.25 -5.05
N GLY A 81 -13.02 -5.77 -6.29
CA GLY A 81 -13.66 -5.11 -7.42
C GLY A 81 -12.96 -3.81 -7.84
N ILE A 82 -11.80 -3.52 -7.30
CA ILE A 82 -11.03 -2.28 -7.51
C ILE A 82 -9.67 -2.66 -8.08
N PRO A 83 -9.24 -2.08 -9.20
CA PRO A 83 -7.90 -2.30 -9.74
C PRO A 83 -6.81 -1.86 -8.76
N SER A 84 -5.67 -2.56 -8.76
CA SER A 84 -4.55 -2.28 -7.84
C SER A 84 -4.06 -0.84 -7.91
N HIS A 85 -4.02 -0.23 -9.09
CA HIS A 85 -3.57 1.14 -9.28
C HIS A 85 -4.52 2.20 -8.67
N ASN A 86 -5.77 1.83 -8.36
CA ASN A 86 -6.73 2.69 -7.64
C ASN A 86 -6.83 2.32 -6.16
N PHE A 87 -6.03 1.37 -5.68
CA PHE A 87 -6.17 0.84 -4.34
C PHE A 87 -5.83 1.86 -3.26
N ALA A 88 -4.85 2.76 -3.49
CA ALA A 88 -4.53 3.86 -2.57
C ALA A 88 -5.71 4.81 -2.37
N VAL A 89 -6.43 5.14 -3.46
CA VAL A 89 -7.64 5.98 -3.38
C VAL A 89 -8.74 5.28 -2.59
N TYR A 90 -8.95 3.99 -2.83
CA TYR A 90 -9.88 3.17 -2.04
C TYR A 90 -9.53 3.20 -0.56
N ARG A 91 -8.27 2.98 -0.20
CA ARG A 91 -7.80 2.98 1.19
C ARG A 91 -8.00 4.33 1.87
N ALA A 92 -7.77 5.43 1.16
CA ALA A 92 -8.02 6.77 1.70
C ALA A 92 -9.49 6.99 2.10
N ILE A 93 -10.44 6.38 1.36
CA ILE A 93 -11.88 6.46 1.68
C ILE A 93 -12.25 5.49 2.82
N ASP A 94 -11.77 4.23 2.77
CA ASP A 94 -12.09 3.18 3.74
C ASP A 94 -11.43 3.42 5.11
N GLY A 95 -10.24 4.04 5.10
CA GLY A 95 -9.40 4.25 6.28
C GLY A 95 -8.69 2.97 6.74
N ASP A 96 -7.96 3.08 7.84
CA ASP A 96 -7.36 1.93 8.54
C ASP A 96 -7.54 2.03 10.05
N LYS A 97 -8.31 1.10 10.61
CA LYS A 97 -8.57 1.05 12.05
C LYS A 97 -7.36 0.59 12.86
N SER A 98 -6.46 -0.19 12.27
CA SER A 98 -5.24 -0.66 12.94
C SER A 98 -4.29 0.50 13.20
N ASP A 99 -4.24 1.46 12.29
CA ASP A 99 -3.39 2.65 12.37
C ASP A 99 -4.13 3.89 12.87
N ASN A 100 -5.38 3.69 13.35
CA ASN A 100 -6.23 4.78 13.83
C ASN A 100 -6.48 5.87 12.78
N ILE A 101 -6.60 5.46 11.52
CA ILE A 101 -6.93 6.32 10.39
C ILE A 101 -8.41 6.17 10.08
N ASP A 102 -9.19 7.19 10.43
CA ASP A 102 -10.62 7.19 10.15
C ASP A 102 -10.89 7.35 8.64
N GLY A 103 -11.76 6.48 8.11
CA GLY A 103 -12.32 6.63 6.77
C GLY A 103 -13.57 7.49 6.73
N VAL A 104 -14.11 7.69 5.53
CA VAL A 104 -15.39 8.39 5.35
C VAL A 104 -16.53 7.57 5.93
N ARG A 105 -17.22 8.10 6.92
CA ARG A 105 -18.25 7.39 7.68
C ARG A 105 -19.33 6.80 6.78
N GLY A 106 -19.47 5.47 6.83
CA GLY A 106 -20.46 4.72 6.04
C GLY A 106 -20.00 4.39 4.61
N TRP A 107 -18.74 4.66 4.28
CA TRP A 107 -18.12 4.38 2.99
C TRP A 107 -17.14 3.20 3.06
N GLY A 108 -17.61 2.04 3.46
CA GLY A 108 -16.84 0.80 3.30
C GLY A 108 -16.91 0.26 1.87
N LEU A 109 -16.17 -0.80 1.58
CA LEU A 109 -15.99 -1.39 0.25
C LEU A 109 -17.29 -1.50 -0.58
N LYS A 110 -18.35 -2.04 0.01
CA LYS A 110 -19.65 -2.22 -0.69
C LYS A 110 -20.31 -0.90 -1.10
N THR A 111 -20.17 0.13 -0.26
CA THR A 111 -20.70 1.47 -0.55
C THR A 111 -19.89 2.13 -1.66
N ILE A 112 -18.57 2.00 -1.60
CA ILE A 112 -17.65 2.50 -2.62
C ILE A 112 -17.95 1.88 -3.97
N GLN A 113 -18.04 0.55 -4.05
CA GLN A 113 -18.38 -0.17 -5.28
C GLN A 113 -19.73 0.27 -5.90
N LYS A 114 -20.69 0.60 -5.05
CA LYS A 114 -22.03 1.02 -5.51
C LYS A 114 -22.09 2.48 -5.94
N LYS A 115 -21.43 3.37 -5.18
CA LYS A 115 -21.57 4.83 -5.35
C LYS A 115 -20.48 5.46 -6.20
N LEU A 116 -19.33 4.78 -6.32
CA LEU A 116 -18.16 5.31 -7.01
C LEU A 116 -17.68 4.34 -8.12
N PRO A 117 -18.51 4.10 -9.16
CA PRO A 117 -18.18 3.16 -10.22
C PRO A 117 -16.90 3.54 -10.97
N LEU A 118 -16.54 4.83 -11.01
CA LEU A 118 -15.30 5.32 -11.61
C LEU A 118 -14.06 4.65 -11.01
N LEU A 119 -14.06 4.34 -9.72
CA LEU A 119 -12.95 3.68 -9.04
C LEU A 119 -12.73 2.22 -9.48
N LEU A 120 -13.76 1.62 -10.09
CA LEU A 120 -13.75 0.23 -10.55
C LEU A 120 -13.22 0.11 -12.00
N GLU A 121 -13.10 1.24 -12.69
CA GLU A 121 -12.64 1.28 -14.07
C GLU A 121 -11.13 1.07 -14.17
N ASP A 122 -10.67 0.58 -15.31
CA ASP A 122 -9.24 0.44 -15.63
C ASP A 122 -8.63 1.80 -16.07
N LYS A 123 -8.83 2.81 -15.21
CA LYS A 123 -8.30 4.14 -15.36
C LYS A 123 -7.60 4.54 -14.07
N ILE A 124 -6.37 5.03 -14.16
CA ILE A 124 -5.64 5.53 -13.00
C ILE A 124 -6.30 6.82 -12.50
N LEU A 125 -6.65 6.81 -11.23
CA LEU A 125 -7.28 7.94 -10.54
C LEU A 125 -6.39 8.42 -9.41
N ASN A 126 -6.47 9.71 -9.15
CA ASN A 126 -5.95 10.32 -7.93
C ASN A 126 -7.11 10.73 -7.01
N ILE A 127 -6.76 11.24 -5.83
CA ILE A 127 -7.78 11.61 -4.84
C ILE A 127 -8.67 12.78 -5.31
N ASP A 128 -8.13 13.72 -6.08
CA ASP A 128 -8.87 14.88 -6.57
C ASP A 128 -9.93 14.49 -7.63
N ASP A 129 -9.70 13.39 -8.36
CA ASP A 129 -10.64 12.89 -9.38
C ASP A 129 -11.97 12.43 -8.76
N ILE A 130 -11.95 12.00 -7.47
CA ILE A 130 -13.12 11.38 -6.82
C ILE A 130 -13.84 12.31 -5.84
N ILE A 131 -13.20 13.39 -5.38
CA ILE A 131 -13.76 14.28 -4.36
C ILE A 131 -15.09 14.89 -4.79
N ASN A 132 -15.26 15.20 -6.06
CA ASN A 132 -16.46 15.84 -6.61
C ASN A 132 -17.56 14.85 -7.04
N GLU A 133 -17.33 13.54 -6.94
CA GLU A 133 -18.29 12.51 -7.39
C GLU A 133 -19.48 12.33 -6.41
N ASP A 134 -19.31 12.69 -5.13
CA ASP A 134 -20.38 12.61 -4.12
C ASP A 134 -20.21 13.74 -3.10
N GLU A 135 -21.31 14.35 -2.67
CA GLU A 135 -21.30 15.49 -1.74
C GLU A 135 -20.57 15.16 -0.43
N LYS A 136 -20.73 13.93 0.06
CA LYS A 136 -20.07 13.49 1.29
C LYS A 136 -18.55 13.32 1.13
N LEU A 137 -18.07 12.93 -0.06
CA LEU A 137 -16.63 12.91 -0.34
C LEU A 137 -16.09 14.33 -0.38
N LYS A 138 -16.83 15.26 -0.97
CA LYS A 138 -16.48 16.67 -1.00
C LYS A 138 -16.43 17.28 0.41
N GLU A 139 -17.40 17.00 1.25
CA GLU A 139 -17.38 17.41 2.68
C GLU A 139 -16.21 16.81 3.46
N SER A 140 -15.67 15.67 2.98
CA SER A 140 -14.56 14.96 3.60
C SER A 140 -13.21 15.22 2.92
N GLU A 141 -13.09 16.26 2.09
CA GLU A 141 -11.91 16.52 1.26
C GLU A 141 -10.59 16.54 2.04
N GLU A 142 -10.54 17.27 3.16
CA GLU A 142 -9.34 17.37 3.99
C GLU A 142 -8.94 16.00 4.58
N LEU A 143 -9.94 15.24 5.02
CA LEU A 143 -9.76 13.86 5.52
C LEU A 143 -9.16 12.97 4.42
N LEU A 144 -9.76 13.01 3.24
CA LEU A 144 -9.36 12.18 2.10
C LEU A 144 -7.94 12.50 1.64
N LYS A 145 -7.60 13.77 1.49
CA LYS A 145 -6.26 14.22 1.11
C LYS A 145 -5.22 13.79 2.14
N ARG A 146 -5.52 14.00 3.44
CA ARG A 146 -4.64 13.55 4.52
C ARG A 146 -4.44 12.03 4.49
N ASN A 147 -5.53 11.25 4.42
CA ASN A 147 -5.47 9.80 4.40
C ASN A 147 -4.68 9.29 3.19
N TYR A 148 -4.91 9.89 2.02
CA TYR A 148 -4.18 9.53 0.82
C TYR A 148 -2.67 9.78 0.96
N MET A 149 -2.27 10.92 1.52
CA MET A 149 -0.85 11.22 1.79
C MET A 149 -0.22 10.22 2.77
N LEU A 150 -0.97 9.75 3.76
CA LEU A 150 -0.48 8.81 4.76
C LEU A 150 -0.37 7.37 4.25
N MET A 151 -1.22 6.97 3.29
CA MET A 151 -1.38 5.56 2.92
C MET A 151 -0.89 5.26 1.49
N GLN A 152 -0.60 6.28 0.66
CA GLN A 152 -0.09 6.07 -0.68
C GLN A 152 1.39 5.66 -0.64
N LEU A 153 1.78 4.73 -1.51
CA LEU A 153 3.15 4.25 -1.68
C LEU A 153 3.72 4.62 -3.06
N ASP A 154 3.10 5.61 -3.74
CA ASP A 154 3.54 6.07 -5.06
C ASP A 154 4.68 7.08 -4.97
N GLU A 155 4.51 8.08 -4.13
CA GLU A 155 5.51 9.12 -3.87
C GLU A 155 6.11 8.87 -2.48
N VAL A 156 7.14 8.05 -2.44
CA VAL A 156 7.81 7.73 -1.19
C VAL A 156 8.82 8.83 -0.88
N ASP A 157 8.56 9.59 0.18
CA ASP A 157 9.46 10.67 0.65
C ASP A 157 10.62 10.11 1.49
N ILE A 158 11.51 9.40 0.80
CA ILE A 158 12.75 8.89 1.40
C ILE A 158 13.90 9.87 1.12
N SER A 159 14.57 10.31 2.17
CA SER A 159 15.71 11.21 2.06
C SER A 159 16.85 10.61 1.20
N ALA A 160 17.66 11.47 0.58
CA ALA A 160 18.80 11.02 -0.22
C ALA A 160 19.76 10.13 0.57
N SER A 161 19.99 10.42 1.85
CA SER A 161 20.82 9.61 2.74
C SER A 161 20.23 8.21 3.01
N ALA A 162 18.91 8.11 3.15
CA ALA A 162 18.23 6.83 3.32
C ALA A 162 18.27 6.01 2.00
N LYS A 163 18.09 6.66 0.86
CA LYS A 163 18.25 6.00 -0.47
C LYS A 163 19.62 5.39 -0.65
N MET A 164 20.68 6.08 -0.22
CA MET A 164 22.04 5.53 -0.26
C MET A 164 22.19 4.29 0.63
N LYS A 165 21.66 4.31 1.84
CA LYS A 165 21.71 3.16 2.77
C LYS A 165 20.94 1.92 2.26
N ILE A 166 19.94 2.10 1.40
CA ILE A 166 19.21 0.98 0.77
C ILE A 166 20.05 0.37 -0.36
N LEU A 167 20.95 1.13 -0.98
CA LEU A 167 21.75 0.71 -2.12
C LEU A 167 23.07 0.04 -1.72
N ASP A 168 23.57 0.31 -0.50
CA ASP A 168 24.77 -0.29 0.08
C ASP A 168 24.51 -1.70 0.61
#